data_62e4cd45e57aadc7e2b261d241553d92
#
_entry.id   62e4cd45e57aadc7e2b261d241553d92
#
_cell.length_a   1.000
_cell.length_b   1.000
_cell.length_c   1.000
_cell.angle_alpha   90.00
_cell.angle_beta   90.00
_cell.angle_gamma   90.00
#
_symmetry.space_group_name_H-M   'P 1'
#
loop_
_entity.id
_entity.type
_entity.pdbx_description
1 polymer ?
#
loop_
_entity_poly.entity_id
_entity_poly.type
_entity_poly.pdbx_seq_one_letter_code
_entity_poly.pdbx_strand_id
1 'polypeptide(L)'
;MRLGGEGPSGNFEDRTGSSGGGMGLGGGGNLLGCLLPMVMSRFGIVGVLILLLGYCALTQLGGGGSIIPGGTTTRAPSGQSRLDANMRDFLTRVLGSTEETWGEIYQRNGQQYVPTRMVAYTRGTQTGCGFGQAAMGPFYCPGDRSIYIDPTFFSELTSRFGASGDAAMAYVIAHEVGHHIQNLEGTLDRAQSAQARASKTDGNAIQVGVELQADCYAGIWMARARDAQGPIVEPGDAEEALRAAEAIGDDTLQKQTQGTVVPESFTHGTSAQRMAALQRGLQSGDPAQCNFAR
;
A
#
# COMPACT_ATOMS: atom_id res chain seq x y z
N MET A 1 7.62 -4.32 -20.43
CA MET A 1 8.69 -3.37 -19.96
C MET A 1 10.07 -4.00 -20.06
N ARG A 2 11.10 -3.21 -20.28
CA ARG A 2 12.49 -3.67 -20.36
C ARG A 2 13.26 -3.32 -19.09
N LEU A 3 13.32 -4.26 -18.15
CA LEU A 3 13.96 -4.09 -16.84
C LEU A 3 15.38 -4.70 -16.74
N GLY A 4 16.02 -5.00 -17.87
CA GLY A 4 17.32 -5.71 -17.90
C GLY A 4 18.56 -4.85 -17.66
N GLY A 5 18.48 -3.53 -17.83
CA GLY A 5 19.61 -2.61 -17.78
C GLY A 5 19.87 -1.96 -16.42
N GLU A 6 18.89 -2.00 -15.53
CA GLU A 6 18.96 -1.37 -14.21
C GLU A 6 19.38 -2.37 -13.13
N GLY A 7 20.15 -1.89 -12.18
CA GLY A 7 20.50 -2.69 -11.03
C GLY A 7 19.31 -2.90 -10.09
N PRO A 8 19.21 -4.06 -9.40
CA PRO A 8 18.19 -4.25 -8.38
C PRO A 8 18.43 -3.30 -7.20
N SER A 9 17.37 -2.67 -6.68
CA SER A 9 17.47 -1.85 -5.46
C SER A 9 17.88 -2.68 -4.25
N GLY A 10 18.78 -2.13 -3.43
CA GLY A 10 19.13 -2.67 -2.12
C GLY A 10 18.09 -2.34 -1.02
N ASN A 11 17.12 -1.45 -1.30
CA ASN A 11 16.10 -1.02 -0.34
C ASN A 11 14.88 -1.95 -0.33
N PHE A 12 15.13 -3.27 -0.40
CA PHE A 12 14.11 -4.31 -0.43
C PHE A 12 14.23 -5.26 0.75
N GLU A 13 13.12 -5.54 1.42
CA GLU A 13 13.02 -6.48 2.51
C GLU A 13 11.98 -7.56 2.21
N ASP A 14 12.35 -8.82 2.34
CA ASP A 14 11.44 -9.95 2.14
C ASP A 14 11.00 -10.53 3.49
N ARG A 15 9.71 -10.35 3.80
CA ARG A 15 9.03 -10.92 4.95
C ARG A 15 8.03 -12.02 4.58
N THR A 16 8.00 -12.47 3.32
CA THR A 16 7.00 -13.46 2.85
C THR A 16 7.13 -14.82 3.54
N GLY A 17 8.34 -15.16 4.02
CA GLY A 17 8.60 -16.37 4.79
C GLY A 17 8.33 -16.25 6.30
N SER A 18 8.19 -15.02 6.83
CA SER A 18 7.78 -14.85 8.20
C SER A 18 6.29 -15.16 8.32
N SER A 19 5.90 -16.11 9.15
CA SER A 19 4.51 -16.21 9.60
C SER A 19 4.19 -14.86 10.24
N GLY A 20 3.39 -14.04 9.54
CA GLY A 20 2.88 -12.79 10.10
C GLY A 20 2.42 -13.12 11.50
N GLY A 21 2.93 -12.38 12.50
CA GLY A 21 2.76 -12.74 13.91
C GLY A 21 1.32 -13.08 14.18
N GLY A 22 1.06 -14.39 14.22
CA GLY A 22 -0.17 -14.89 14.76
C GLY A 22 -0.27 -14.27 16.13
N MET A 23 -1.38 -13.63 16.44
CA MET A 23 -1.73 -13.21 17.76
C MET A 23 -1.40 -14.37 18.70
N GLY A 24 -0.18 -14.34 19.28
CA GLY A 24 0.22 -15.31 20.28
C GLY A 24 -0.79 -15.19 21.41
N LEU A 25 -1.64 -16.19 21.54
CA LEU A 25 -2.50 -16.40 22.72
C LEU A 25 -1.67 -16.68 23.98
N GLY A 26 -0.54 -16.00 24.13
CA GLY A 26 0.38 -16.09 25.24
C GLY A 26 0.52 -14.76 25.96
N GLY A 27 -0.54 -14.32 26.64
CA GLY A 27 -0.54 -13.11 27.45
C GLY A 27 -1.97 -12.64 27.67
N GLY A 28 -2.62 -13.13 28.70
CA GLY A 28 -4.02 -12.82 29.03
C GLY A 28 -4.25 -11.33 29.33
N GLY A 29 -4.44 -10.50 28.33
CA GLY A 29 -4.72 -9.09 28.55
C GLY A 29 -5.41 -8.35 27.40
N ASN A 30 -5.30 -8.78 26.15
CA ASN A 30 -5.68 -7.89 25.04
C ASN A 30 -6.85 -8.32 24.15
N LEU A 31 -7.49 -9.49 24.39
CA LEU A 31 -8.68 -9.87 23.61
C LEU A 31 -9.89 -8.95 23.91
N LEU A 32 -9.99 -8.43 25.13
CA LEU A 32 -11.04 -7.46 25.48
C LEU A 32 -10.81 -6.10 24.78
N GLY A 33 -9.55 -5.67 24.60
CA GLY A 33 -9.23 -4.37 24.00
C GLY A 33 -9.57 -4.27 22.51
N CYS A 34 -9.49 -5.37 21.76
CA CYS A 34 -9.79 -5.37 20.33
C CYS A 34 -11.30 -5.51 20.03
N LEU A 35 -12.06 -6.17 20.89
CA LEU A 35 -13.50 -6.35 20.71
C LEU A 35 -14.34 -5.20 21.28
N LEU A 36 -13.80 -4.47 22.24
CA LEU A 36 -14.52 -3.38 22.91
C LEU A 36 -15.05 -2.29 21.97
N PRO A 37 -14.23 -1.74 21.01
CA PRO A 37 -14.73 -0.72 20.09
C PRO A 37 -15.78 -1.27 19.11
N MET A 38 -15.63 -2.53 18.69
CA MET A 38 -16.54 -3.16 17.74
C MET A 38 -17.90 -3.48 18.36
N VAL A 39 -17.89 -3.89 19.62
CA VAL A 39 -19.12 -4.18 20.38
C VAL A 39 -19.82 -2.90 20.83
N MET A 40 -19.06 -1.87 21.22
CA MET A 40 -19.64 -0.57 21.56
C MET A 40 -20.33 0.11 20.38
N SER A 41 -19.80 -0.03 19.16
CA SER A 41 -20.38 0.59 17.98
C SER A 41 -21.68 -0.06 17.51
N ARG A 42 -21.91 -1.34 17.82
CA ARG A 42 -23.06 -2.10 17.32
C ARG A 42 -24.09 -2.50 18.37
N PHE A 43 -23.70 -2.65 19.64
CA PHE A 43 -24.56 -3.16 20.73
C PHE A 43 -24.56 -2.27 21.96
N GLY A 44 -23.86 -1.14 21.97
CA GLY A 44 -23.80 -0.21 23.06
C GLY A 44 -23.27 -0.82 24.39
N ILE A 45 -23.59 -0.16 25.50
CA ILE A 45 -23.09 -0.55 26.82
C ILE A 45 -23.60 -1.94 27.26
N VAL A 46 -24.76 -2.37 26.76
CA VAL A 46 -25.36 -3.68 27.08
C VAL A 46 -24.52 -4.82 26.48
N GLY A 47 -23.99 -4.66 25.26
CA GLY A 47 -23.10 -5.63 24.64
C GLY A 47 -21.78 -5.81 25.38
N VAL A 48 -21.25 -4.72 25.94
CA VAL A 48 -20.03 -4.74 26.78
C VAL A 48 -20.29 -5.51 28.09
N LEU A 49 -21.44 -5.31 28.72
CA LEU A 49 -21.81 -6.03 29.96
C LEU A 49 -21.98 -7.55 29.70
N ILE A 50 -22.58 -7.96 28.59
CA ILE A 50 -22.73 -9.37 28.23
C ILE A 50 -21.35 -10.00 27.98
N LEU A 51 -20.43 -9.30 27.31
CA LEU A 51 -19.05 -9.77 27.08
C LEU A 51 -18.27 -9.94 28.37
N LEU A 52 -18.40 -9.00 29.32
CA LEU A 52 -17.78 -9.07 30.65
C LEU A 52 -18.34 -10.22 31.49
N LEU A 53 -19.65 -10.41 31.48
CA LEU A 53 -20.30 -11.51 32.22
C LEU A 53 -19.92 -12.88 31.61
N GLY A 54 -19.86 -12.99 30.28
CA GLY A 54 -19.41 -14.20 29.61
C GLY A 54 -17.95 -14.54 29.90
N TYR A 55 -17.09 -13.53 29.97
CA TYR A 55 -15.67 -13.70 30.32
C TYR A 55 -15.51 -14.16 31.78
N CYS A 56 -16.25 -13.54 32.73
CA CYS A 56 -16.23 -13.95 34.13
C CYS A 56 -16.77 -15.38 34.31
N ALA A 57 -17.81 -15.78 33.59
CA ALA A 57 -18.33 -17.14 33.63
C ALA A 57 -17.32 -18.18 33.12
N LEU A 58 -16.61 -17.87 32.03
CA LEU A 58 -15.57 -18.74 31.46
C LEU A 58 -14.36 -18.90 32.39
N THR A 59 -13.98 -17.86 33.12
CA THR A 59 -12.85 -17.91 34.05
C THR A 59 -13.19 -18.66 35.35
N GLN A 60 -14.49 -18.71 35.76
CA GLN A 60 -14.94 -19.45 36.92
C GLN A 60 -15.16 -20.96 36.67
N LEU A 61 -15.44 -21.36 35.39
CA LEU A 61 -15.65 -22.76 35.02
C LEU A 61 -14.36 -23.50 34.62
N GLY A 62 -13.27 -22.78 34.41
CA GLY A 62 -11.95 -23.31 34.05
C GLY A 62 -11.03 -23.41 35.26
N GLY A 63 -11.34 -24.29 36.19
CA GLY A 63 -10.51 -24.55 37.37
C GLY A 63 -9.16 -25.16 36.99
N GLY A 64 -8.09 -24.51 37.45
CA GLY A 64 -6.83 -25.06 37.95
C GLY A 64 -5.98 -25.92 36.98
N GLY A 65 -4.85 -25.38 36.59
CA GLY A 65 -3.77 -26.13 35.99
C GLY A 65 -2.58 -25.26 35.65
N SER A 66 -1.82 -24.82 36.67
CA SER A 66 -0.47 -24.32 36.45
C SER A 66 0.45 -25.45 35.99
N ILE A 67 0.94 -25.41 34.77
CA ILE A 67 2.16 -26.13 34.39
C ILE A 67 3.01 -25.15 33.56
N ILE A 68 4.04 -24.61 34.19
CA ILE A 68 5.15 -23.97 33.52
C ILE A 68 6.31 -24.94 33.54
N PRO A 69 6.75 -25.45 32.40
CA PRO A 69 8.16 -25.79 32.22
C PRO A 69 8.83 -24.65 31.46
N GLY A 70 9.97 -24.22 32.01
CA GLY A 70 10.84 -23.24 31.36
C GLY A 70 11.15 -23.63 29.93
N GLY A 71 10.56 -22.90 28.97
CA GLY A 71 10.84 -23.03 27.56
C GLY A 71 11.87 -21.99 27.16
N THR A 72 13.07 -22.44 26.88
CA THR A 72 14.05 -21.75 26.06
C THR A 72 13.34 -21.06 24.89
N THR A 73 13.53 -19.77 24.75
CA THR A 73 13.10 -19.00 23.58
C THR A 73 13.87 -19.51 22.36
N THR A 74 13.44 -20.58 21.77
CA THR A 74 13.84 -20.96 20.42
C THR A 74 13.26 -19.90 19.50
N ARG A 75 14.13 -19.00 19.03
CA ARG A 75 13.89 -18.13 17.89
C ARG A 75 13.34 -19.03 16.79
N ALA A 76 12.07 -18.83 16.42
CA ALA A 76 11.47 -19.55 15.31
C ALA A 76 12.40 -19.41 14.10
N PRO A 77 12.70 -20.50 13.37
CA PRO A 77 13.55 -20.41 12.19
C PRO A 77 12.95 -19.36 11.27
N SER A 78 13.76 -18.43 10.80
CA SER A 78 13.42 -17.47 9.77
C SER A 78 12.86 -18.28 8.61
N GLY A 79 11.54 -18.20 8.39
CA GLY A 79 10.87 -18.99 7.37
C GLY A 79 11.52 -18.72 6.02
N GLN A 80 11.67 -19.76 5.24
CA GLN A 80 12.22 -19.65 3.89
C GLN A 80 11.35 -18.66 3.09
N SER A 81 11.97 -17.73 2.35
CA SER A 81 11.25 -16.81 1.45
C SER A 81 10.24 -17.58 0.61
N ARG A 82 9.03 -17.04 0.50
CA ARG A 82 7.98 -17.57 -0.39
C ARG A 82 7.87 -16.77 -1.68
N LEU A 83 8.68 -15.73 -1.82
CA LEU A 83 8.77 -14.93 -3.01
C LEU A 83 9.61 -15.68 -4.05
N ASP A 84 9.05 -15.91 -5.23
CA ASP A 84 9.84 -16.50 -6.31
C ASP A 84 10.91 -15.52 -6.82
N ALA A 85 11.96 -16.07 -7.45
CA ALA A 85 13.12 -15.28 -7.85
C ALA A 85 12.78 -14.25 -8.92
N ASN A 86 11.85 -14.55 -9.85
CA ASN A 86 11.47 -13.62 -10.93
C ASN A 86 10.68 -12.44 -10.36
N MET A 87 9.75 -12.72 -9.43
CA MET A 87 8.99 -11.65 -8.78
C MET A 87 9.91 -10.77 -7.92
N ARG A 88 10.87 -11.35 -7.20
CA ARG A 88 11.87 -10.58 -6.45
C ARG A 88 12.70 -9.68 -7.40
N ASP A 89 13.20 -10.23 -8.49
CA ASP A 89 13.98 -9.49 -9.49
C ASP A 89 13.16 -8.35 -10.07
N PHE A 90 11.91 -8.62 -10.45
CA PHE A 90 10.97 -7.61 -10.95
C PHE A 90 10.76 -6.48 -9.94
N LEU A 91 10.38 -6.79 -8.71
CA LEU A 91 10.10 -5.79 -7.66
C LEU A 91 11.33 -4.91 -7.38
N THR A 92 12.50 -5.52 -7.27
CA THR A 92 13.73 -4.79 -6.95
C THR A 92 14.22 -3.92 -8.11
N ARG A 93 14.02 -4.34 -9.36
CA ARG A 93 14.39 -3.53 -10.55
C ARG A 93 13.43 -2.37 -10.77
N VAL A 94 12.12 -2.58 -10.62
CA VAL A 94 11.16 -1.47 -10.68
C VAL A 94 11.46 -0.44 -9.59
N LEU A 95 11.72 -0.88 -8.35
CA LEU A 95 12.10 0.03 -7.28
C LEU A 95 13.39 0.80 -7.61
N GLY A 96 14.44 0.10 -8.10
CA GLY A 96 15.71 0.72 -8.52
C GLY A 96 15.50 1.78 -9.61
N SER A 97 14.70 1.48 -10.62
CA SER A 97 14.33 2.43 -11.67
C SER A 97 13.60 3.66 -11.14
N THR A 98 12.72 3.50 -10.16
CA THR A 98 12.07 4.65 -9.51
C THR A 98 13.08 5.49 -8.73
N GLU A 99 14.03 4.86 -8.04
CA GLU A 99 15.10 5.54 -7.30
C GLU A 99 16.01 6.37 -8.22
N GLU A 100 16.39 5.83 -9.37
CA GLU A 100 17.19 6.54 -10.38
C GLU A 100 16.42 7.74 -10.93
N THR A 101 15.19 7.52 -11.36
CA THR A 101 14.34 8.59 -11.95
C THR A 101 14.12 9.75 -10.98
N TRP A 102 13.71 9.45 -9.75
CA TRP A 102 13.45 10.48 -8.74
C TRP A 102 14.76 11.10 -8.22
N GLY A 103 15.83 10.31 -8.11
CA GLY A 103 17.16 10.79 -7.79
C GLY A 103 17.63 11.88 -8.76
N GLU A 104 17.48 11.65 -10.08
CA GLU A 104 17.79 12.65 -11.10
C GLU A 104 16.91 13.91 -11.00
N ILE A 105 15.60 13.75 -10.79
CA ILE A 105 14.66 14.87 -10.66
C ILE A 105 15.04 15.75 -9.47
N TYR A 106 15.30 15.15 -8.31
CA TYR A 106 15.71 15.87 -7.11
C TYR A 106 17.06 16.56 -7.29
N GLN A 107 18.04 15.85 -7.87
CA GLN A 107 19.37 16.43 -8.13
C GLN A 107 19.31 17.66 -9.07
N ARG A 108 18.48 17.60 -10.12
CA ARG A 108 18.28 18.75 -11.03
C ARG A 108 17.69 19.97 -10.33
N ASN A 109 16.95 19.76 -9.26
CA ASN A 109 16.37 20.80 -8.41
C ASN A 109 17.28 21.18 -7.23
N GLY A 110 18.54 20.70 -7.19
CA GLY A 110 19.48 20.98 -6.11
C GLY A 110 19.12 20.33 -4.78
N GLN A 111 18.29 19.28 -4.81
CA GLN A 111 17.82 18.55 -3.64
C GLN A 111 18.39 17.13 -3.62
N GLN A 112 18.40 16.51 -2.46
CA GLN A 112 18.78 15.12 -2.30
C GLN A 112 17.53 14.23 -2.17
N TYR A 113 17.43 13.22 -3.02
CA TYR A 113 16.41 12.18 -2.88
C TYR A 113 16.77 11.22 -1.75
N VAL A 114 15.81 10.88 -0.92
CA VAL A 114 15.93 9.85 0.11
C VAL A 114 15.06 8.67 -0.34
N PRO A 115 15.64 7.51 -0.71
CA PRO A 115 14.86 6.37 -1.18
C PRO A 115 13.88 5.82 -0.14
N THR A 116 12.79 5.27 -0.62
CA THR A 116 11.87 4.47 0.21
C THR A 116 12.35 3.03 0.31
N ARG A 117 11.90 2.31 1.33
CA ARG A 117 12.09 0.86 1.44
C ARG A 117 10.81 0.15 0.95
N MET A 118 10.97 -0.95 0.23
CA MET A 118 9.87 -1.84 -0.13
C MET A 118 9.94 -3.13 0.70
N VAL A 119 8.81 -3.51 1.29
CA VAL A 119 8.66 -4.72 2.11
C VAL A 119 7.65 -5.65 1.44
N ALA A 120 8.12 -6.79 0.92
CA ALA A 120 7.25 -7.86 0.48
C ALA A 120 6.82 -8.72 1.67
N TYR A 121 5.52 -8.94 1.83
CA TYR A 121 4.97 -9.74 2.94
C TYR A 121 3.87 -10.68 2.45
N THR A 122 3.34 -11.55 3.31
CA THR A 122 2.21 -12.42 3.00
C THR A 122 1.15 -12.33 4.08
N ARG A 123 -0.08 -12.08 3.69
CA ARG A 123 -1.29 -11.96 4.53
C ARG A 123 -1.31 -10.76 5.48
N GLY A 124 -0.26 -10.56 6.27
CA GLY A 124 -0.21 -9.45 7.21
C GLY A 124 1.19 -9.20 7.74
N THR A 125 1.47 -7.94 8.11
CA THR A 125 2.77 -7.49 8.62
C THR A 125 2.61 -6.30 9.58
N GLN A 126 3.57 -6.13 10.49
CA GLN A 126 3.67 -4.93 11.32
C GLN A 126 4.35 -3.81 10.54
N THR A 127 3.83 -2.60 10.66
CA THR A 127 4.32 -1.38 10.00
C THR A 127 4.38 -0.22 10.98
N GLY A 128 5.03 0.86 10.63
CA GLY A 128 5.01 2.11 11.41
C GLY A 128 3.63 2.78 11.50
N CYS A 129 2.68 2.37 10.63
CA CYS A 129 1.31 2.87 10.60
C CYS A 129 0.29 1.91 11.24
N GLY A 130 0.75 0.83 11.88
CA GLY A 130 -0.08 -0.21 12.46
C GLY A 130 0.03 -1.55 11.72
N PHE A 131 -0.96 -2.42 11.90
CA PHE A 131 -0.96 -3.74 11.27
C PHE A 131 -1.52 -3.68 9.85
N GLY A 132 -0.68 -3.93 8.85
CA GLY A 132 -1.05 -4.04 7.45
C GLY A 132 -1.56 -5.44 7.11
N GLN A 133 -2.60 -5.51 6.28
CA GLN A 133 -3.21 -6.76 5.79
C GLN A 133 -3.22 -6.78 4.26
N ALA A 134 -3.03 -7.94 3.66
CA ALA A 134 -3.05 -8.13 2.20
C ALA A 134 -4.35 -7.62 1.55
N ALA A 135 -5.49 -7.74 2.25
CA ALA A 135 -6.78 -7.25 1.78
C ALA A 135 -6.85 -5.72 1.58
N MET A 136 -5.87 -4.97 2.09
CA MET A 136 -5.75 -3.52 1.87
C MET A 136 -5.11 -3.18 0.51
N GLY A 137 -4.55 -4.19 -0.18
CA GLY A 137 -3.70 -3.97 -1.34
C GLY A 137 -2.29 -3.48 -0.96
N PRO A 138 -1.46 -3.10 -1.94
CA PRO A 138 -0.23 -2.37 -1.72
C PRO A 138 -0.50 -1.02 -1.05
N PHE A 139 0.42 -0.55 -0.22
CA PHE A 139 0.30 0.76 0.42
C PHE A 139 1.65 1.32 0.86
N TYR A 140 1.74 2.64 0.90
CA TYR A 140 2.84 3.38 1.51
C TYR A 140 2.51 3.76 2.96
N CYS A 141 3.45 3.56 3.88
CA CYS A 141 3.33 4.01 5.27
C CYS A 141 4.25 5.21 5.53
N PRO A 142 3.70 6.42 5.77
CA PRO A 142 4.51 7.59 6.10
C PRO A 142 5.30 7.46 7.39
N GLY A 143 4.77 6.69 8.36
CA GLY A 143 5.37 6.53 9.69
C GLY A 143 6.73 5.87 9.70
N ASP A 144 7.00 4.96 8.77
CA ASP A 144 8.30 4.30 8.61
C ASP A 144 8.90 4.47 7.20
N ARG A 145 8.25 5.26 6.35
CA ARG A 145 8.65 5.58 4.96
C ARG A 145 8.88 4.33 4.13
N SER A 146 7.97 3.36 4.24
CA SER A 146 8.09 2.08 3.55
C SER A 146 6.85 1.76 2.74
N ILE A 147 7.06 1.13 1.59
CA ILE A 147 6.01 0.53 0.76
C ILE A 147 5.82 -0.91 1.22
N TYR A 148 4.60 -1.34 1.36
CA TYR A 148 4.21 -2.70 1.74
C TYR A 148 3.41 -3.35 0.63
N ILE A 149 3.82 -4.55 0.22
CA ILE A 149 3.20 -5.25 -0.88
C ILE A 149 3.06 -6.76 -0.58
N ASP A 150 1.86 -7.29 -0.71
CA ASP A 150 1.67 -8.73 -0.83
C ASP A 150 1.66 -9.10 -2.31
N PRO A 151 2.61 -9.89 -2.81
CA PRO A 151 2.72 -10.20 -4.24
C PRO A 151 1.49 -10.91 -4.82
N THR A 152 0.61 -11.51 -3.98
CA THR A 152 -0.64 -12.10 -4.44
C THR A 152 -1.59 -11.06 -5.04
N PHE A 153 -1.45 -9.78 -4.68
CA PHE A 153 -2.22 -8.68 -5.26
C PHE A 153 -2.08 -8.62 -6.79
N PHE A 154 -0.93 -8.91 -7.34
CA PHE A 154 -0.73 -8.88 -8.80
C PHE A 154 -1.52 -9.98 -9.52
N SER A 155 -1.69 -11.13 -8.86
CA SER A 155 -2.58 -12.18 -9.38
C SER A 155 -4.05 -11.73 -9.34
N GLU A 156 -4.45 -10.99 -8.31
CA GLU A 156 -5.79 -10.40 -8.19
C GLU A 156 -5.99 -9.29 -9.22
N LEU A 157 -5.00 -8.43 -9.45
CA LEU A 157 -5.02 -7.38 -10.45
C LEU A 157 -5.32 -7.95 -11.85
N THR A 158 -4.69 -9.08 -12.17
CA THR A 158 -4.94 -9.78 -13.44
C THR A 158 -6.28 -10.51 -13.47
N SER A 159 -6.56 -11.37 -12.48
CA SER A 159 -7.68 -12.29 -12.53
C SER A 159 -9.02 -11.65 -12.20
N ARG A 160 -9.03 -10.69 -11.28
CA ARG A 160 -10.25 -10.04 -10.79
C ARG A 160 -10.53 -8.73 -11.51
N PHE A 161 -9.49 -7.96 -11.80
CA PHE A 161 -9.64 -6.64 -12.40
C PHE A 161 -9.30 -6.58 -13.89
N GLY A 162 -8.82 -7.68 -14.48
CA GLY A 162 -8.51 -7.78 -15.91
C GLY A 162 -7.30 -6.94 -16.35
N ALA A 163 -6.58 -6.34 -15.41
CA ALA A 163 -5.38 -5.56 -15.67
C ALA A 163 -4.15 -6.46 -15.56
N SER A 164 -3.68 -6.95 -16.70
CA SER A 164 -2.51 -7.83 -16.82
C SER A 164 -1.34 -7.07 -17.41
N GLY A 165 -0.14 -7.61 -17.22
CA GLY A 165 1.10 -7.09 -17.77
C GLY A 165 2.06 -6.61 -16.68
N ASP A 166 3.33 -6.55 -17.04
CA ASP A 166 4.38 -6.09 -16.13
C ASP A 166 4.31 -4.58 -15.88
N ALA A 167 3.88 -3.79 -16.88
CA ALA A 167 3.68 -2.37 -16.72
C ALA A 167 2.49 -2.04 -15.80
N ALA A 168 1.44 -2.87 -15.75
CA ALA A 168 0.35 -2.72 -14.79
C ALA A 168 0.85 -2.91 -13.34
N MET A 169 1.69 -3.91 -13.10
CA MET A 169 2.31 -4.14 -11.79
C MET A 169 3.29 -3.02 -11.41
N ALA A 170 4.11 -2.58 -12.38
CA ALA A 170 5.09 -1.51 -12.17
C ALA A 170 4.42 -0.16 -11.89
N TYR A 171 3.28 0.13 -12.52
CA TYR A 171 2.48 1.32 -12.22
C TYR A 171 2.04 1.35 -10.75
N VAL A 172 1.56 0.24 -10.20
CA VAL A 172 1.15 0.18 -8.79
C VAL A 172 2.33 0.50 -7.86
N ILE A 173 3.51 -0.08 -8.13
CA ILE A 173 4.72 0.22 -7.35
C ILE A 173 5.10 1.71 -7.46
N ALA A 174 5.07 2.26 -8.68
CA ALA A 174 5.39 3.66 -8.92
C ALA A 174 4.38 4.62 -8.28
N HIS A 175 3.11 4.22 -8.16
CA HIS A 175 2.07 4.96 -7.42
C HIS A 175 2.41 5.02 -5.93
N GLU A 176 2.81 3.91 -5.31
CA GLU A 176 3.25 3.90 -3.90
C GLU A 176 4.52 4.73 -3.69
N VAL A 177 5.46 4.72 -4.65
CA VAL A 177 6.60 5.66 -4.65
C VAL A 177 6.10 7.10 -4.77
N GLY A 178 5.04 7.37 -5.53
CA GLY A 178 4.38 8.68 -5.60
C GLY A 178 3.96 9.20 -4.22
N HIS A 179 3.39 8.35 -3.37
CA HIS A 179 3.09 8.70 -1.97
C HIS A 179 4.35 8.99 -1.15
N HIS A 180 5.44 8.27 -1.43
CA HIS A 180 6.72 8.59 -0.79
C HIS A 180 7.23 9.99 -1.20
N ILE A 181 7.15 10.34 -2.47
CA ILE A 181 7.50 11.69 -2.95
C ILE A 181 6.64 12.74 -2.26
N GLN A 182 5.32 12.54 -2.18
CA GLN A 182 4.39 13.42 -1.46
C GLN A 182 4.77 13.60 0.00
N ASN A 183 5.23 12.53 0.65
CA ASN A 183 5.71 12.60 2.03
C ASN A 183 6.98 13.45 2.14
N LEU A 184 7.94 13.29 1.24
CA LEU A 184 9.16 14.11 1.20
C LEU A 184 8.86 15.59 0.95
N GLU A 185 7.86 15.89 0.13
CA GLU A 185 7.41 17.26 -0.19
C GLU A 185 6.49 17.86 0.88
N GLY A 186 6.11 17.09 1.92
CA GLY A 186 5.18 17.49 2.97
C GLY A 186 3.72 17.61 2.49
N THR A 187 3.39 17.06 1.33
CA THR A 187 2.01 17.08 0.79
C THR A 187 1.07 16.27 1.66
N LEU A 188 1.52 15.09 2.16
CA LEU A 188 0.69 14.23 3.02
C LEU A 188 0.34 14.94 4.35
N ASP A 189 1.28 15.63 4.97
CA ASP A 189 1.05 16.38 6.21
C ASP A 189 0.06 17.52 5.98
N ARG A 190 0.18 18.26 4.88
CA ARG A 190 -0.77 19.32 4.51
C ARG A 190 -2.17 18.77 4.26
N ALA A 191 -2.27 17.68 3.50
CA ALA A 191 -3.54 17.01 3.21
C ALA A 191 -4.21 16.53 4.50
N GLN A 192 -3.49 15.82 5.38
CA GLN A 192 -4.00 15.38 6.68
C GLN A 192 -4.48 16.53 7.55
N SER A 193 -3.72 17.63 7.59
CA SER A 193 -4.11 18.82 8.34
C SER A 193 -5.36 19.50 7.78
N ALA A 194 -5.56 19.46 6.47
CA ALA A 194 -6.76 19.98 5.81
C ALA A 194 -7.96 19.06 6.06
N GLN A 195 -7.79 17.74 5.93
CA GLN A 195 -8.82 16.74 6.22
C GLN A 195 -9.33 16.81 7.66
N ALA A 196 -8.45 17.05 8.64
CA ALA A 196 -8.84 17.16 10.05
C ALA A 196 -9.81 18.33 10.34
N ARG A 197 -9.90 19.31 9.44
CA ARG A 197 -10.77 20.50 9.54
C ARG A 197 -11.94 20.47 8.56
N ALA A 198 -11.97 19.50 7.65
CA ALA A 198 -12.96 19.41 6.60
C ALA A 198 -14.19 18.58 7.03
N SER A 199 -15.29 18.71 6.29
CA SER A 199 -16.37 17.72 6.34
C SER A 199 -15.86 16.37 5.82
N LYS A 200 -16.60 15.28 6.07
CA LYS A 200 -16.24 13.96 5.55
C LYS A 200 -16.12 13.96 4.02
N THR A 201 -17.07 14.57 3.34
CA THR A 201 -17.07 14.66 1.87
C THR A 201 -15.90 15.48 1.34
N ASP A 202 -15.63 16.64 1.94
CA ASP A 202 -14.48 17.47 1.55
C ASP A 202 -13.16 16.79 1.89
N GLY A 203 -13.08 16.08 3.02
CA GLY A 203 -11.93 15.29 3.40
C GLY A 203 -11.65 14.16 2.40
N ASN A 204 -12.68 13.48 1.91
CA ASN A 204 -12.57 12.50 0.85
C ASN A 204 -12.07 13.14 -0.47
N ALA A 205 -12.58 14.32 -0.83
CA ALA A 205 -12.13 15.03 -2.03
C ALA A 205 -10.66 15.44 -1.94
N ILE A 206 -10.18 15.84 -0.75
CA ILE A 206 -8.74 16.09 -0.51
C ILE A 206 -7.94 14.82 -0.72
N GLN A 207 -8.41 13.67 -0.21
CA GLN A 207 -7.74 12.38 -0.40
C GLN A 207 -7.66 12.01 -1.88
N VAL A 208 -8.76 12.16 -2.64
CA VAL A 208 -8.75 11.96 -4.10
C VAL A 208 -7.66 12.80 -4.77
N GLY A 209 -7.47 14.05 -4.36
CA GLY A 209 -6.38 14.88 -4.87
C GLY A 209 -4.98 14.30 -4.61
N VAL A 210 -4.78 13.72 -3.43
CA VAL A 210 -3.52 13.02 -3.06
C VAL A 210 -3.31 11.81 -3.98
N GLU A 211 -4.32 10.99 -4.18
CA GLU A 211 -4.24 9.80 -5.03
C GLU A 211 -3.95 10.14 -6.51
N LEU A 212 -4.65 11.14 -7.04
CA LEU A 212 -4.42 11.59 -8.42
C LEU A 212 -3.02 12.17 -8.62
N GLN A 213 -2.44 12.80 -7.61
CA GLN A 213 -1.05 13.25 -7.67
C GLN A 213 -0.08 12.07 -7.68
N ALA A 214 -0.35 11.01 -6.90
CA ALA A 214 0.46 9.79 -6.93
C ALA A 214 0.37 9.07 -8.29
N ASP A 215 -0.81 9.00 -8.90
CA ASP A 215 -0.98 8.50 -10.27
C ASP A 215 -0.17 9.32 -11.29
N CYS A 216 -0.19 10.65 -11.17
CA CYS A 216 0.60 11.52 -12.04
C CYS A 216 2.11 11.30 -11.84
N TYR A 217 2.58 11.12 -10.62
CA TYR A 217 3.97 10.81 -10.32
C TYR A 217 4.39 9.45 -10.88
N ALA A 218 3.51 8.45 -10.85
CA ALA A 218 3.73 7.18 -11.55
C ALA A 218 3.90 7.39 -13.07
N GLY A 219 3.09 8.25 -13.67
CA GLY A 219 3.21 8.64 -15.08
C GLY A 219 4.53 9.33 -15.39
N ILE A 220 5.02 10.20 -14.51
CA ILE A 220 6.34 10.84 -14.66
C ILE A 220 7.45 9.81 -14.67
N TRP A 221 7.42 8.85 -13.74
CA TRP A 221 8.39 7.77 -13.74
C TRP A 221 8.36 7.02 -15.07
N MET A 222 7.20 6.59 -15.55
CA MET A 222 7.08 5.89 -16.84
C MET A 222 7.63 6.70 -18.02
N ALA A 223 7.42 8.03 -18.02
CA ALA A 223 7.93 8.92 -19.08
C ALA A 223 9.44 9.08 -19.06
N ARG A 224 10.06 8.97 -17.89
CA ARG A 224 11.47 9.30 -17.67
C ARG A 224 12.36 8.09 -17.44
N ALA A 225 11.79 6.97 -17.01
CA ALA A 225 12.53 5.76 -16.67
C ALA A 225 13.30 5.22 -17.88
N ARG A 226 14.60 5.07 -17.71
CA ARG A 226 15.53 4.69 -18.78
C ARG A 226 16.75 3.97 -18.25
N ASP A 227 17.29 3.11 -19.06
CA ASP A 227 18.58 2.46 -18.88
C ASP A 227 19.62 2.96 -19.89
N ALA A 228 20.78 2.32 -19.93
CA ALA A 228 21.84 2.63 -20.90
C ALA A 228 21.42 2.43 -22.37
N GLN A 229 20.38 1.64 -22.64
CA GLN A 229 19.83 1.36 -23.97
C GLN A 229 18.71 2.31 -24.37
N GLY A 230 18.20 3.13 -23.45
CA GLY A 230 17.12 4.10 -23.70
C GLY A 230 15.91 3.91 -22.78
N PRO A 231 14.69 4.36 -23.16
CA PRO A 231 13.49 4.20 -22.34
C PRO A 231 13.20 2.74 -22.02
N ILE A 232 12.83 2.44 -20.77
CA ILE A 232 12.45 1.08 -20.35
C ILE A 232 10.97 0.78 -20.60
N VAL A 233 10.15 1.82 -20.76
CA VAL A 233 8.74 1.71 -21.14
C VAL A 233 8.65 1.47 -22.64
N GLU A 234 8.03 0.38 -23.04
CA GLU A 234 7.91 -0.10 -24.41
C GLU A 234 6.50 0.18 -24.98
N PRO A 235 6.30 0.06 -26.30
CA PRO A 235 4.96 0.19 -26.88
C PRO A 235 3.99 -0.82 -26.25
N GLY A 236 2.84 -0.34 -25.76
CA GLY A 236 1.82 -1.14 -25.07
C GLY A 236 1.86 -1.03 -23.55
N ASP A 237 3.00 -0.67 -22.96
CA ASP A 237 3.14 -0.55 -21.50
C ASP A 237 2.27 0.57 -20.91
N ALA A 238 2.18 1.70 -21.62
CA ALA A 238 1.34 2.81 -21.21
C ALA A 238 -0.15 2.42 -21.16
N GLU A 239 -0.61 1.63 -22.13
CA GLU A 239 -1.96 1.11 -22.18
C GLU A 239 -2.22 0.08 -21.06
N GLU A 240 -1.23 -0.72 -20.68
CA GLU A 240 -1.34 -1.64 -19.53
C GLU A 240 -1.49 -0.88 -18.22
N ALA A 241 -0.66 0.13 -17.99
CA ALA A 241 -0.74 0.99 -16.81
C ALA A 241 -2.07 1.77 -16.75
N LEU A 242 -2.54 2.30 -17.87
CA LEU A 242 -3.84 2.99 -17.94
C LEU A 242 -5.00 2.05 -17.63
N ARG A 243 -4.97 0.80 -18.13
CA ARG A 243 -5.98 -0.22 -17.79
C ARG A 243 -5.94 -0.57 -16.29
N ALA A 244 -4.75 -0.61 -15.69
CA ALA A 244 -4.65 -0.83 -14.24
C ALA A 244 -5.27 0.34 -13.46
N ALA A 245 -4.97 1.58 -13.83
CA ALA A 245 -5.56 2.77 -13.21
C ALA A 245 -7.10 2.80 -13.36
N GLU A 246 -7.62 2.41 -14.54
CA GLU A 246 -9.05 2.28 -14.79
C GLU A 246 -9.70 1.22 -13.88
N ALA A 247 -9.07 0.07 -13.78
CA ALA A 247 -9.60 -1.10 -13.06
C ALA A 247 -9.74 -0.89 -11.55
N ILE A 248 -8.89 -0.04 -10.96
CA ILE A 248 -8.86 0.24 -9.52
C ILE A 248 -9.44 1.61 -9.15
N GLY A 249 -10.21 2.25 -10.03
CA GLY A 249 -11.02 3.44 -9.70
C GLY A 249 -12.20 3.10 -8.79
N ASP A 250 -12.54 4.01 -7.87
CA ASP A 250 -13.60 3.80 -6.87
C ASP A 250 -14.96 3.48 -7.51
N ASP A 251 -15.29 4.11 -8.64
CA ASP A 251 -16.52 3.87 -9.39
C ASP A 251 -16.59 2.44 -9.94
N THR A 252 -15.49 1.91 -10.48
CA THR A 252 -15.38 0.54 -10.97
C THR A 252 -15.45 -0.45 -9.81
N LEU A 253 -14.67 -0.22 -8.74
CA LEU A 253 -14.64 -1.11 -7.57
C LEU A 253 -15.99 -1.17 -6.86
N GLN A 254 -16.66 -0.03 -6.65
CA GLN A 254 -17.97 0.00 -6.01
C GLN A 254 -19.05 -0.67 -6.87
N LYS A 255 -19.04 -0.44 -8.18
CA LYS A 255 -19.96 -1.12 -9.09
C LYS A 255 -19.81 -2.63 -9.06
N GLN A 256 -18.56 -3.15 -9.01
CA GLN A 256 -18.28 -4.59 -8.96
C GLN A 256 -18.63 -5.22 -7.61
N THR A 257 -18.42 -4.51 -6.50
CA THR A 257 -18.53 -5.09 -5.15
C THR A 257 -19.91 -4.90 -4.52
N GLN A 258 -20.57 -3.79 -4.80
CA GLN A 258 -21.86 -3.44 -4.17
C GLN A 258 -22.96 -3.03 -5.17
N GLY A 259 -22.69 -3.01 -6.46
CA GLY A 259 -23.66 -2.73 -7.52
C GLY A 259 -24.09 -1.27 -7.66
N THR A 260 -23.71 -0.40 -6.71
CA THR A 260 -24.04 1.03 -6.69
C THR A 260 -22.79 1.88 -6.48
N VAL A 261 -22.81 3.06 -7.10
CA VAL A 261 -21.69 4.01 -7.00
C VAL A 261 -22.11 5.20 -6.14
N VAL A 262 -21.28 5.55 -5.16
CA VAL A 262 -21.51 6.63 -4.19
C VAL A 262 -20.34 7.61 -4.25
N PRO A 263 -20.39 8.64 -5.12
CA PRO A 263 -19.25 9.53 -5.39
C PRO A 263 -18.70 10.25 -4.14
N GLU A 264 -19.57 10.59 -3.19
CA GLU A 264 -19.17 11.28 -1.95
C GLU A 264 -18.29 10.40 -1.03
N SER A 265 -18.27 9.08 -1.28
CA SER A 265 -17.45 8.13 -0.52
C SER A 265 -16.11 7.81 -1.19
N PHE A 266 -15.84 8.34 -2.36
CA PHE A 266 -14.59 8.10 -3.08
C PHE A 266 -13.41 8.64 -2.30
N THR A 267 -12.36 7.84 -2.25
CA THR A 267 -11.08 8.19 -1.62
C THR A 267 -9.91 8.07 -2.59
N HIS A 268 -10.07 7.35 -3.71
CA HIS A 268 -9.05 7.20 -4.74
C HIS A 268 -9.41 7.90 -6.06
N GLY A 269 -10.66 8.29 -6.22
CA GLY A 269 -11.16 8.93 -7.44
C GLY A 269 -11.75 7.94 -8.44
N THR A 270 -12.37 8.49 -9.50
CA THR A 270 -12.94 7.68 -10.58
C THR A 270 -11.85 7.10 -11.48
N SER A 271 -12.18 6.01 -12.16
CA SER A 271 -11.34 5.42 -13.23
C SER A 271 -10.87 6.48 -14.24
N ALA A 272 -11.77 7.34 -14.68
CA ALA A 272 -11.45 8.41 -15.62
C ALA A 272 -10.47 9.45 -15.05
N GLN A 273 -10.62 9.82 -13.78
CA GLN A 273 -9.71 10.76 -13.11
C GLN A 273 -8.31 10.15 -12.94
N ARG A 274 -8.22 8.90 -12.50
CA ARG A 274 -6.96 8.19 -12.32
C ARG A 274 -6.20 8.04 -13.65
N MET A 275 -6.88 7.58 -14.71
CA MET A 275 -6.29 7.51 -16.05
C MET A 275 -5.80 8.88 -16.53
N ALA A 276 -6.60 9.94 -16.37
CA ALA A 276 -6.21 11.28 -16.79
C ALA A 276 -5.00 11.81 -16.03
N ALA A 277 -4.88 11.51 -14.73
CA ALA A 277 -3.75 11.89 -13.90
C ALA A 277 -2.47 11.16 -14.33
N LEU A 278 -2.53 9.83 -14.50
CA LEU A 278 -1.43 9.02 -15.02
C LEU A 278 -0.97 9.51 -16.39
N GLN A 279 -1.92 9.74 -17.31
CA GLN A 279 -1.64 10.23 -18.66
C GLN A 279 -0.97 11.62 -18.65
N ARG A 280 -1.37 12.50 -17.75
CA ARG A 280 -0.72 13.82 -17.57
C ARG A 280 0.75 13.67 -17.19
N GLY A 281 1.08 12.78 -16.27
CA GLY A 281 2.46 12.46 -15.89
C GLY A 281 3.26 11.90 -17.06
N LEU A 282 2.67 10.92 -17.78
CA LEU A 282 3.25 10.30 -18.97
C LEU A 282 3.59 11.33 -20.07
N GLN A 283 2.69 12.28 -20.32
CA GLN A 283 2.86 13.27 -21.41
C GLN A 283 3.83 14.38 -21.02
N SER A 284 3.81 14.82 -19.77
CA SER A 284 4.61 15.96 -19.32
C SER A 284 6.02 15.57 -18.87
N GLY A 285 6.14 14.43 -18.18
CA GLY A 285 7.35 14.08 -17.44
C GLY A 285 7.80 15.15 -16.43
N ASP A 286 6.93 16.07 -16.03
CA ASP A 286 7.24 17.23 -15.20
C ASP A 286 6.39 17.24 -13.92
N PRO A 287 7.02 17.13 -12.72
CA PRO A 287 6.31 17.16 -11.44
C PRO A 287 5.44 18.39 -11.22
N ALA A 288 5.81 19.55 -11.81
CA ALA A 288 5.02 20.77 -11.71
C ALA A 288 3.60 20.64 -12.32
N GLN A 289 3.40 19.67 -13.21
CA GLN A 289 2.11 19.41 -13.83
C GLN A 289 1.18 18.54 -12.94
N CYS A 290 1.70 17.92 -11.88
CA CYS A 290 0.97 17.04 -10.97
C CYS A 290 0.31 17.77 -9.79
N ASN A 291 -0.36 18.88 -10.06
CA ASN A 291 -0.91 19.75 -9.02
C ASN A 291 -2.38 19.43 -8.73
N PHE A 292 -2.67 18.29 -8.09
CA PHE A 292 -4.01 17.83 -7.73
C PHE A 292 -4.32 18.02 -6.23
N ALA A 293 -3.34 17.84 -5.35
CA ALA A 293 -3.47 17.96 -3.91
C ALA A 293 -3.26 19.44 -3.50
N ARG A 294 -4.34 20.24 -3.47
CA ARG A 294 -4.32 21.64 -3.05
C ARG A 294 -4.92 21.82 -1.67
#